data_b2188cdc799b6cceeca1913a6d685f5c
#
_entry.id   b2188cdc799b6cceeca1913a6d685f5c
#
_cell.length_a   1.000
_cell.length_b   1.000
_cell.length_c   1.000
_cell.angle_alpha   90.00
_cell.angle_beta   90.00
_cell.angle_gamma   90.00
#
_symmetry.space_group_name_H-M   'P 1'
#
loop_
_entity.id
_entity.type
_entity.pdbx_description
1 polymer ?
#
loop_
_entity_poly.entity_id
_entity_poly.type
_entity_poly.pdbx_seq_one_letter_code
_entity_poly.pdbx_strand_id
1 'polypeptide(L)'
;MKILLCCAGGFSTTMLMDSMKRVVKNSKKLDENTFTFKAIPVDLLQSEVEDTDALVIGPQIAHKLDTIKPIIEPYHIPYVIVDKDTYGKMDGATVMKMVFIAQKKAQMNK
;
A
#
# COMPACT_ATOMS: atom_id res chain seq x y z
N MET A 1 -7.34 -3.01 -9.58
CA MET A 1 -6.41 -2.12 -8.86
C MET A 1 -5.33 -2.95 -8.18
N LYS A 2 -4.09 -2.65 -8.45
CA LYS A 2 -2.96 -3.34 -7.84
C LYS A 2 -2.38 -2.49 -6.70
N ILE A 3 -2.37 -3.04 -5.50
CA ILE A 3 -1.83 -2.38 -4.30
C ILE A 3 -0.62 -3.18 -3.82
N LEU A 4 0.54 -2.52 -3.78
CA LEU A 4 1.75 -3.12 -3.22
C LEU A 4 1.91 -2.70 -1.78
N LEU A 5 2.31 -3.66 -0.92
CA LEU A 5 2.69 -3.38 0.46
C LEU A 5 4.19 -3.62 0.56
N CYS A 6 4.92 -2.58 0.93
CA CYS A 6 6.38 -2.62 0.99
C CYS A 6 6.84 -2.68 2.44
N CYS A 7 7.75 -3.59 2.75
CA CYS A 7 8.24 -3.80 4.11
C CYS A 7 9.73 -4.15 4.11
N ALA A 8 10.31 -4.23 5.30
CA ALA A 8 11.70 -4.64 5.47
C ALA A 8 11.88 -6.16 5.28
N GLY A 9 10.79 -6.89 5.18
CA GLY A 9 10.74 -8.34 5.17
C GLY A 9 10.07 -8.86 6.43
N GLY A 10 9.26 -9.91 6.32
CA GLY A 10 8.61 -10.49 7.47
C GLY A 10 7.11 -10.68 7.29
N PHE A 11 6.51 -11.34 8.28
CA PHE A 11 5.12 -11.79 8.21
C PHE A 11 4.09 -10.72 8.56
N SER A 12 4.48 -9.67 9.28
CA SER A 12 3.51 -8.67 9.77
C SER A 12 2.82 -7.93 8.63
N THR A 13 3.55 -7.64 7.55
CA THR A 13 2.95 -6.97 6.38
C THR A 13 1.92 -7.88 5.70
N THR A 14 2.17 -9.19 5.69
CA THR A 14 1.21 -10.15 5.16
C THR A 14 -0.07 -10.16 5.98
N MET A 15 0.03 -10.04 7.30
CA MET A 15 -1.14 -9.96 8.19
C MET A 15 -1.96 -8.70 7.91
N LEU A 16 -1.28 -7.56 7.71
CA LEU A 16 -1.96 -6.31 7.36
C LEU A 16 -2.64 -6.45 6.01
N MET A 17 -1.97 -7.06 5.04
CA MET A 17 -2.53 -7.32 3.72
C MET A 17 -3.81 -8.15 3.81
N ASP A 18 -3.79 -9.20 4.64
CA ASP A 18 -4.97 -10.04 4.83
C ASP A 18 -6.13 -9.25 5.44
N SER A 19 -5.83 -8.33 6.37
CA SER A 19 -6.83 -7.44 6.94
C SER A 19 -7.45 -6.54 5.86
N MET A 20 -6.62 -5.97 4.99
CA MET A 20 -7.10 -5.15 3.88
C MET A 20 -7.97 -5.93 2.91
N LYS A 21 -7.58 -7.17 2.60
CA LYS A 21 -8.37 -8.06 1.75
C LYS A 21 -9.76 -8.33 2.35
N ARG A 22 -9.82 -8.56 3.66
CA ARG A 22 -11.10 -8.77 4.35
C ARG A 22 -11.99 -7.53 4.29
N VAL A 23 -11.41 -6.34 4.40
CA VAL A 23 -12.16 -5.09 4.29
C VAL A 23 -12.82 -4.98 2.92
N VAL A 24 -12.06 -5.26 1.86
CA VAL A 24 -12.59 -5.22 0.49
C VAL A 24 -13.68 -6.27 0.30
N LYS A 25 -13.43 -7.50 0.76
CA LYS A 25 -14.38 -8.61 0.65
C LYS A 25 -15.71 -8.31 1.34
N ASN A 26 -15.65 -7.67 2.51
CA ASN A 26 -16.83 -7.36 3.31
C ASN A 26 -17.52 -6.06 2.91
N SER A 27 -16.93 -5.29 2.00
CA SER A 27 -17.52 -4.03 1.54
C SER A 27 -18.55 -4.29 0.46
N LYS A 28 -19.72 -3.66 0.60
CA LYS A 28 -20.76 -3.74 -0.43
C LYS A 28 -20.47 -2.84 -1.64
N LYS A 29 -19.54 -1.90 -1.48
CA LYS A 29 -19.22 -0.92 -2.52
C LYS A 29 -17.99 -1.31 -3.35
N LEU A 30 -17.19 -2.26 -2.86
CA LEU A 30 -15.95 -2.67 -3.50
C LEU A 30 -16.07 -4.10 -4.00
N ASP A 31 -15.51 -4.36 -5.18
CA ASP A 31 -15.47 -5.70 -5.76
C ASP A 31 -14.08 -6.29 -5.52
N GLU A 32 -14.00 -7.34 -4.70
CA GLU A 32 -12.72 -7.99 -4.37
C GLU A 32 -11.99 -8.50 -5.61
N ASN A 33 -12.71 -8.82 -6.68
CA ASN A 33 -12.10 -9.32 -7.90
C ASN A 33 -11.36 -8.23 -8.68
N THR A 34 -11.59 -6.97 -8.36
CA THR A 34 -10.90 -5.84 -9.01
C THR A 34 -9.65 -5.41 -8.25
N PHE A 35 -9.36 -6.01 -7.11
CA PHE A 35 -8.22 -5.67 -6.26
C PHE A 35 -7.20 -6.80 -6.25
N THR A 36 -5.93 -6.43 -6.44
CA THR A 36 -4.79 -7.33 -6.29
C THR A 36 -3.87 -6.75 -5.23
N PHE A 37 -3.52 -7.55 -4.24
CA PHE A 37 -2.62 -7.15 -3.16
C PHE A 37 -1.36 -8.01 -3.22
N LYS A 38 -0.21 -7.37 -3.05
CA LYS A 38 1.06 -8.09 -3.01
C LYS A 38 1.98 -7.44 -1.99
N ALA A 39 2.52 -8.24 -1.07
CA ALA A 39 3.50 -7.79 -0.09
C ALA A 39 4.89 -8.14 -0.59
N ILE A 40 5.79 -7.16 -0.64
CA ILE A 40 7.15 -7.34 -1.14
C ILE A 40 8.15 -6.64 -0.23
N PRO A 41 9.39 -7.13 -0.15
CA PRO A 41 10.46 -6.36 0.49
C PRO A 41 10.84 -5.16 -0.38
N VAL A 42 11.35 -4.11 0.25
CA VAL A 42 11.70 -2.87 -0.45
C VAL A 42 12.70 -3.13 -1.59
N ASP A 43 13.56 -4.11 -1.44
CA ASP A 43 14.57 -4.44 -2.44
C ASP A 43 13.99 -4.91 -3.77
N LEU A 44 12.75 -5.40 -3.76
CA LEU A 44 12.07 -5.87 -4.97
C LEU A 44 11.14 -4.82 -5.58
N LEU A 45 11.03 -3.65 -4.96
CA LEU A 45 10.10 -2.62 -5.42
C LEU A 45 10.34 -2.24 -6.89
N GLN A 46 11.61 -2.05 -7.27
CA GLN A 46 11.96 -1.65 -8.63
C GLN A 46 11.41 -2.62 -9.69
N SER A 47 11.40 -3.91 -9.37
CA SER A 47 10.93 -4.93 -10.32
C SER A 47 9.40 -5.11 -10.31
N GLU A 48 8.72 -4.63 -9.26
CA GLU A 48 7.28 -4.84 -9.08
C GLU A 48 6.44 -3.59 -9.26
N VAL A 49 7.07 -2.44 -9.44
CA VAL A 49 6.39 -1.14 -9.43
C VAL A 49 5.49 -0.93 -10.64
N GLU A 50 5.80 -1.55 -11.75
CA GLU A 50 5.01 -1.39 -12.97
C GLU A 50 3.57 -1.85 -12.75
N ASP A 51 2.61 -1.11 -13.29
CA ASP A 51 1.18 -1.37 -13.17
C ASP A 51 0.63 -1.28 -11.74
N THR A 52 1.39 -0.69 -10.82
CA THR A 52 0.95 -0.49 -9.44
C THR A 52 0.11 0.77 -9.33
N ASP A 53 -1.03 0.65 -8.67
CA ASP A 53 -1.97 1.77 -8.50
C ASP A 53 -1.76 2.51 -7.17
N ALA A 54 -1.23 1.84 -6.17
CA ALA A 54 -0.93 2.46 -4.87
C ALA A 54 0.13 1.66 -4.13
N LEU A 55 0.89 2.35 -3.30
CA LEU A 55 1.93 1.74 -2.47
C LEU A 55 1.66 2.02 -1.00
N VAL A 56 1.69 0.96 -0.20
CA VAL A 56 1.57 1.04 1.26
C VAL A 56 2.94 0.76 1.86
N ILE A 57 3.43 1.69 2.67
CA ILE A 57 4.77 1.61 3.28
C ILE A 57 4.61 1.34 4.77
N GLY A 58 5.21 0.26 5.25
CA GLY A 58 5.21 -0.06 6.68
C GLY A 58 6.07 0.91 7.48
N PRO A 59 5.76 1.11 8.77
CA PRO A 59 6.51 2.07 9.59
C PRO A 59 7.97 1.68 9.77
N GLN A 60 8.32 0.39 9.62
CA GLN A 60 9.67 -0.09 9.76
C GLN A 60 10.63 0.42 8.68
N ILE A 61 10.09 0.81 7.53
CA ILE A 61 10.89 1.30 6.40
C ILE A 61 10.53 2.72 6.00
N ALA A 62 9.82 3.45 6.85
CA ALA A 62 9.50 4.85 6.57
C ALA A 62 10.76 5.69 6.35
N HIS A 63 11.85 5.34 7.01
CA HIS A 63 13.14 6.00 6.85
C HIS A 63 13.77 5.77 5.46
N LYS A 64 13.26 4.82 4.69
CA LYS A 64 13.74 4.54 3.34
C LYS A 64 12.96 5.28 2.25
N LEU A 65 12.11 6.22 2.66
CA LEU A 65 11.29 6.97 1.71
C LEU A 65 12.13 7.65 0.63
N ASP A 66 13.31 8.16 0.98
CA ASP A 66 14.22 8.78 0.01
C ASP A 66 14.69 7.81 -1.08
N THR A 67 14.74 6.52 -0.77
CA THR A 67 15.07 5.48 -1.74
C THR A 67 13.83 5.07 -2.55
N ILE A 68 12.67 5.08 -1.91
CA ILE A 68 11.41 4.63 -2.51
C ILE A 68 10.88 5.66 -3.52
N LYS A 69 10.88 6.94 -3.16
CA LYS A 69 10.32 8.00 -4.01
C LYS A 69 10.85 8.00 -5.45
N PRO A 70 12.17 7.93 -5.69
CA PRO A 70 12.67 7.90 -7.07
C PRO A 70 12.16 6.73 -7.89
N ILE A 71 11.79 5.63 -7.24
CA ILE A 71 11.28 4.44 -7.91
C ILE A 71 9.84 4.64 -8.35
N ILE A 72 9.01 5.27 -7.51
CA ILE A 72 7.57 5.39 -7.76
C ILE A 72 7.17 6.68 -8.47
N GLU A 73 7.95 7.76 -8.35
CA GLU A 73 7.62 9.05 -8.96
C GLU A 73 7.43 8.98 -10.48
N PRO A 74 8.30 8.27 -11.25
CA PRO A 74 8.11 8.19 -12.70
C PRO A 74 6.79 7.54 -13.11
N TYR A 75 6.19 6.74 -12.25
CA TYR A 75 4.92 6.07 -12.51
C TYR A 75 3.73 6.80 -11.90
N HIS A 76 3.98 7.92 -11.20
CA HIS A 76 2.95 8.71 -10.53
C HIS A 76 2.12 7.89 -9.54
N ILE A 77 2.77 6.98 -8.82
CA ILE A 77 2.11 6.09 -7.87
C ILE A 77 1.88 6.82 -6.55
N PRO A 78 0.61 6.96 -6.11
CA PRO A 78 0.34 7.47 -4.77
C PRO A 78 0.81 6.48 -3.71
N TYR A 79 1.28 7.01 -2.58
CA TYR A 79 1.76 6.17 -1.49
C TYR A 79 1.21 6.64 -0.15
N VAL A 80 1.16 5.73 0.81
CA VAL A 80 0.82 6.04 2.19
C VAL A 80 1.86 5.40 3.10
N ILE A 81 2.18 6.08 4.20
CA ILE A 81 3.04 5.55 5.25
C ILE A 81 2.13 5.22 6.43
N VAL A 82 2.08 3.94 6.78
CA VAL A 82 1.23 3.48 7.88
C VAL A 82 1.93 3.81 9.20
N ASP A 83 1.22 4.45 10.13
CA ASP A 83 1.77 4.74 11.45
C ASP A 83 1.84 3.48 12.29
N LYS A 84 2.69 3.52 13.33
CA LYS A 84 2.95 2.35 14.18
C LYS A 84 1.68 1.82 14.85
N ASP A 85 0.80 2.71 15.26
CA ASP A 85 -0.44 2.33 15.96
C ASP A 85 -1.39 1.57 15.02
N THR A 86 -1.64 2.12 13.85
CA THR A 86 -2.49 1.49 12.83
C THR A 86 -1.91 0.15 12.40
N TYR A 87 -0.60 0.11 12.21
CA TYR A 87 0.10 -1.12 11.83
C TYR A 87 0.01 -2.17 12.94
N GLY A 88 0.25 -1.75 14.20
CA GLY A 88 0.20 -2.67 15.34
C GLY A 88 -1.17 -3.29 15.54
N LYS A 89 -2.23 -2.56 15.20
CA LYS A 89 -3.61 -3.05 15.29
C LYS A 89 -4.03 -3.85 14.05
N MET A 90 -3.18 -3.92 13.03
CA MET A 90 -3.52 -4.53 11.74
C MET A 90 -4.83 -3.98 11.17
N ASP A 91 -4.98 -2.65 11.25
CA ASP A 91 -6.21 -1.95 10.90
C ASP A 91 -6.30 -1.70 9.38
N GLY A 92 -6.69 -2.74 8.65
CA GLY A 92 -6.80 -2.69 7.20
C GLY A 92 -7.83 -1.67 6.72
N ALA A 93 -8.89 -1.44 7.49
CA ALA A 93 -9.91 -0.45 7.11
C ALA A 93 -9.32 0.96 7.05
N THR A 94 -8.55 1.34 8.06
CA THR A 94 -7.90 2.65 8.08
C THR A 94 -6.89 2.77 6.94
N VAL A 95 -6.09 1.73 6.69
CA VAL A 95 -5.11 1.73 5.60
C VAL A 95 -5.81 1.89 4.25
N MET A 96 -6.92 1.19 4.02
CA MET A 96 -7.67 1.33 2.77
C MET A 96 -8.21 2.74 2.59
N LYS A 97 -8.69 3.39 3.65
CA LYS A 97 -9.10 4.79 3.59
C LYS A 97 -7.96 5.70 3.20
N MET A 98 -6.78 5.48 3.78
CA MET A 98 -5.58 6.25 3.45
C MET A 98 -5.20 6.09 1.97
N VAL A 99 -5.29 4.86 1.45
CA VAL A 99 -5.00 4.56 0.05
C VAL A 99 -5.95 5.34 -0.87
N PHE A 100 -7.26 5.29 -0.60
CA PHE A 100 -8.24 5.99 -1.42
C PHE A 100 -8.05 7.50 -1.39
N ILE A 101 -7.74 8.05 -0.22
CA ILE A 101 -7.44 9.48 -0.08
C ILE A 101 -6.20 9.87 -0.90
N ALA A 102 -5.14 9.06 -0.81
CA ALA A 102 -3.91 9.32 -1.56
C ALA A 102 -4.14 9.27 -3.06
N GLN A 103 -4.93 8.31 -3.53
CA GLN A 103 -5.27 8.20 -4.95
C GLN A 103 -6.07 9.40 -5.44
N LYS A 104 -7.03 9.86 -4.64
CA LYS A 104 -7.83 11.02 -4.98
C LYS A 104 -6.97 12.28 -5.10
N LYS A 105 -6.04 12.46 -4.16
CA LYS A 105 -5.11 13.59 -4.21
C LYS A 105 -4.21 13.54 -5.44
N ALA A 106 -3.72 12.35 -5.79
CA ALA A 106 -2.88 12.17 -6.97
C ALA A 106 -3.63 12.52 -8.25
N GLN A 107 -4.90 12.16 -8.34
CA GLN A 107 -5.74 12.48 -9.48
C GLN A 107 -6.01 13.98 -9.57
N MET A 108 -6.19 14.65 -8.43
CA MET A 108 -6.46 16.09 -8.40
C MET A 108 -5.24 16.92 -8.78
N ASN A 109 -4.04 16.38 -8.61
CA ASN A 109 -2.79 17.08 -8.89
C ASN A 109 -2.24 16.83 -10.30
N LYS A 110 -2.97 16.14 -11.14
CA LYS A 110 -2.56 15.89 -12.52
C LYS A 110 -2.88 17.07 -13.44
#